data_b157eafed9ada004a40c51191ad5985f
#
_entry.id   b157eafed9ada004a40c51191ad5985f
#
_cell.length_a   1.000
_cell.length_b   1.000
_cell.length_c   1.000
_cell.angle_alpha   90.00
_cell.angle_beta   90.00
_cell.angle_gamma   90.00
#
_symmetry.space_group_name_H-M   'P 1'
#
loop_
_entity.id
_entity.type
_entity.pdbx_description
1 polymer ?
#
loop_
_entity_poly.entity_id
_entity_poly.type
_entity_poly.pdbx_seq_one_letter_code
_entity_poly.pdbx_strand_id
1 'polypeptide(L)'
;MSIFDERHHSGSGVVAITIDEHDGTRPDIDVVPSFDYVRYDSSDQTRQHRGSKVFPKTGSPIVNYPQQQLDRGTAKNGRTNGRYKRFARALKSAENQLVADGTISDLPSYFMECLIWNVQDEILTGGSDLSAGFKSVLVWLWNGLKEENYVRTDWEEPNGLKYLFHPGAKWTPGDARELVLATWQYLDY
;
A
#
# COMPACT_ATOMS: atom_id res chain seq x y z
N MET A 1 -3.20 -21.19 33.65
CA MET A 1 -4.10 -20.35 32.85
C MET A 1 -3.27 -19.79 31.71
N SER A 2 -3.40 -20.40 30.52
CA SER A 2 -2.59 -20.03 29.34
C SER A 2 -3.16 -18.74 28.77
N ILE A 3 -2.32 -17.72 28.64
CA ILE A 3 -2.68 -16.38 28.16
C ILE A 3 -2.62 -16.31 26.61
N PHE A 4 -2.22 -17.40 25.95
CA PHE A 4 -2.04 -17.44 24.50
C PHE A 4 -2.95 -18.52 23.91
N ASP A 5 -3.98 -18.11 23.20
CA ASP A 5 -4.74 -18.97 22.30
C ASP A 5 -4.10 -18.89 20.91
N GLU A 6 -3.38 -19.95 20.53
CA GLU A 6 -2.77 -20.07 19.21
C GLU A 6 -3.83 -20.40 18.16
N ARG A 7 -4.55 -19.40 17.65
CA ARG A 7 -5.35 -19.59 16.45
C ARG A 7 -4.50 -19.41 15.21
N HIS A 8 -4.14 -20.53 14.62
CA HIS A 8 -3.54 -20.55 13.29
C HIS A 8 -4.57 -20.16 12.24
N HIS A 9 -4.49 -18.94 11.72
CA HIS A 9 -5.15 -18.61 10.47
C HIS A 9 -4.46 -19.37 9.34
N SER A 10 -5.19 -20.31 8.71
CA SER A 10 -4.76 -21.15 7.58
C SER A 10 -4.82 -20.35 6.27
N GLY A 11 -4.08 -19.26 6.16
CA GLY A 11 -3.79 -18.57 4.91
C GLY A 11 -2.30 -18.72 4.59
N SER A 12 -1.89 -18.59 3.35
CA SER A 12 -0.50 -18.56 2.87
C SER A 12 0.30 -17.38 3.47
N GLY A 13 0.16 -17.18 4.77
CA GLY A 13 0.62 -16.02 5.51
C GLY A 13 1.95 -16.24 6.19
N VAL A 14 2.53 -15.15 6.58
CA VAL A 14 3.63 -14.99 7.52
C VAL A 14 3.23 -15.69 8.82
N VAL A 15 4.20 -16.25 9.55
CA VAL A 15 3.98 -16.71 10.92
C VAL A 15 3.69 -15.47 11.76
N ALA A 16 2.43 -15.23 12.05
CA ALA A 16 1.97 -14.17 12.94
C ALA A 16 1.35 -14.80 14.20
N ILE A 17 1.53 -14.14 15.32
CA ILE A 17 0.80 -14.44 16.56
C ILE A 17 -0.30 -13.39 16.65
N THR A 18 -1.54 -13.80 16.49
CA THR A 18 -2.69 -12.91 16.71
C THR A 18 -3.03 -12.89 18.19
N ILE A 19 -3.09 -11.72 18.76
CA ILE A 19 -3.57 -11.48 20.13
C ILE A 19 -4.99 -10.94 19.99
N ASP A 20 -5.96 -11.84 20.18
CA ASP A 20 -7.38 -11.48 20.16
C ASP A 20 -7.74 -10.80 21.49
N GLU A 21 -8.54 -9.77 21.44
CA GLU A 21 -9.12 -9.19 22.62
C GLU A 21 -10.55 -9.70 22.88
N HIS A 22 -10.75 -10.21 24.09
CA HIS A 22 -12.03 -10.84 24.45
C HIS A 22 -13.11 -9.85 24.92
N ASP A 23 -12.78 -8.61 25.23
CA ASP A 23 -13.73 -7.63 25.81
C ASP A 23 -14.13 -6.48 24.85
N GLY A 24 -13.59 -6.46 23.64
CA GLY A 24 -13.92 -5.46 22.62
C GLY A 24 -13.41 -4.05 22.92
N THR A 25 -12.55 -3.87 23.92
CA THR A 25 -12.01 -2.55 24.28
C THR A 25 -10.76 -2.17 23.52
N ARG A 26 -10.10 -3.13 22.88
CA ARG A 26 -8.86 -2.95 22.11
C ARG A 26 -8.95 -3.68 20.76
N PRO A 27 -8.23 -3.23 19.75
CA PRO A 27 -8.16 -3.96 18.49
C PRO A 27 -7.32 -5.24 18.62
N ASP A 28 -7.64 -6.24 17.81
CA ASP A 28 -6.79 -7.40 17.62
C ASP A 28 -5.41 -6.97 17.10
N ILE A 29 -4.36 -7.64 17.58
CA ILE A 29 -2.96 -7.29 17.24
C ILE A 29 -2.28 -8.51 16.64
N ASP A 30 -1.71 -8.33 15.44
CA ASP A 30 -0.82 -9.30 14.82
C ASP A 30 0.65 -8.98 15.13
N VAL A 31 1.34 -9.90 15.80
CA VAL A 31 2.78 -9.83 16.05
C VAL A 31 3.51 -10.70 15.02
N VAL A 32 4.26 -10.06 14.13
CA VAL A 32 5.00 -10.72 13.06
C VAL A 32 6.50 -10.74 13.41
N PRO A 33 7.09 -11.90 13.74
CA PRO A 33 8.53 -11.99 13.97
C PRO A 33 9.30 -11.69 12.67
N SER A 34 10.30 -10.84 12.76
CA SER A 34 11.14 -10.45 11.63
C SER A 34 12.61 -10.37 12.03
N PHE A 35 13.48 -10.49 11.04
CA PHE A 35 14.91 -10.31 11.19
C PHE A 35 15.33 -8.94 10.69
N ASP A 36 16.36 -8.35 11.29
CA ASP A 36 17.01 -7.18 10.72
C ASP A 36 17.57 -7.52 9.34
N TYR A 37 17.34 -6.62 8.40
CA TYR A 37 17.84 -6.72 7.04
C TYR A 37 18.59 -5.45 6.64
N VAL A 38 19.72 -5.62 5.99
CA VAL A 38 20.49 -4.50 5.44
C VAL A 38 20.72 -4.76 3.96
N ARG A 39 20.26 -3.84 3.13
CA ARG A 39 20.59 -3.80 1.71
C ARG A 39 21.72 -2.81 1.49
N TYR A 40 22.71 -3.22 0.73
CA TYR A 40 23.79 -2.37 0.26
C TYR A 40 23.61 -2.07 -1.23
N ASP A 41 23.75 -0.80 -1.63
CA ASP A 41 23.58 -0.39 -3.03
C ASP A 41 24.90 -0.54 -3.83
N SER A 42 26.03 -0.66 -3.13
CA SER A 42 27.34 -0.75 -3.75
C SER A 42 28.23 -1.74 -3.01
N SER A 43 29.25 -2.25 -3.71
CA SER A 43 30.23 -3.20 -3.14
C SER A 43 31.10 -2.61 -2.06
N ASP A 44 31.23 -1.29 -1.99
CA ASP A 44 31.98 -0.55 -0.95
C ASP A 44 31.19 -0.38 0.35
N GLN A 45 29.90 -0.79 0.36
CA GLN A 45 28.99 -0.76 1.51
C GLN A 45 28.77 0.66 2.09
N THR A 46 29.09 1.71 1.36
CA THR A 46 28.94 3.12 1.82
C THR A 46 27.48 3.54 1.89
N ARG A 47 26.60 2.94 1.08
CA ARG A 47 25.16 3.15 1.08
C ARG A 47 24.44 1.92 1.57
N GLN A 48 23.74 2.04 2.67
CA GLN A 48 22.95 0.96 3.26
C GLN A 48 21.52 1.39 3.55
N HIS A 49 20.60 0.45 3.37
CA HIS A 49 19.18 0.62 3.69
C HIS A 49 18.76 -0.45 4.68
N ARG A 50 18.37 -0.04 5.87
CA ARG A 50 17.88 -0.95 6.91
C ARG A 50 16.42 -1.27 6.65
N GLY A 51 16.08 -2.52 6.81
CA GLY A 51 14.72 -3.04 6.68
C GLY A 51 14.48 -4.22 7.59
N SER A 52 13.36 -4.87 7.41
CA SER A 52 13.01 -6.13 8.06
C SER A 52 12.81 -7.23 7.03
N LYS A 53 13.19 -8.46 7.39
CA LYS A 53 13.00 -9.64 6.56
C LYS A 53 12.15 -10.65 7.32
N VAL A 54 11.04 -11.01 6.69
CA VAL A 54 10.08 -11.97 7.21
C VAL A 54 10.14 -13.24 6.37
N PHE A 55 10.10 -14.39 7.03
CA PHE A 55 10.07 -15.69 6.37
C PHE A 55 8.65 -16.26 6.48
N PRO A 56 7.88 -16.30 5.39
CA PRO A 56 6.59 -16.96 5.38
C PRO A 56 6.74 -18.48 5.50
N LYS A 57 5.66 -19.17 5.88
CA LYS A 57 5.64 -20.65 5.95
C LYS A 57 5.95 -21.28 4.59
N THR A 58 5.54 -20.64 3.52
CA THR A 58 5.76 -21.06 2.13
C THR A 58 6.14 -19.84 1.29
N GLY A 59 6.93 -20.06 0.24
CA GLY A 59 7.35 -19.01 -0.69
C GLY A 59 8.66 -18.31 -0.32
N SER A 60 8.95 -17.23 -1.01
CA SER A 60 10.17 -16.46 -0.84
C SER A 60 10.09 -15.50 0.35
N PRO A 61 11.23 -15.19 1.00
CA PRO A 61 11.27 -14.19 2.05
C PRO A 61 10.76 -12.83 1.60
N ILE A 62 10.07 -12.13 2.49
CA ILE A 62 9.53 -10.80 2.25
C ILE A 62 10.44 -9.77 2.94
N VAL A 63 10.95 -8.82 2.17
CA VAL A 63 11.75 -7.71 2.69
C VAL A 63 10.90 -6.45 2.69
N ASN A 64 10.84 -5.76 3.83
CA ASN A 64 10.13 -4.50 4.00
C ASN A 64 11.07 -3.41 4.53
N TYR A 65 10.73 -2.15 4.22
CA TYR A 65 11.48 -0.97 4.64
C TYR A 65 10.56 0.02 5.37
N PRO A 66 10.05 -0.35 6.56
CA PRO A 66 8.99 0.40 7.23
C PRO A 66 9.41 1.81 7.64
N GLN A 67 10.67 2.01 8.03
CA GLN A 67 11.15 3.33 8.43
C GLN A 67 11.17 4.29 7.24
N GLN A 68 11.73 3.85 6.10
CA GLN A 68 11.78 4.67 4.88
C GLN A 68 10.38 5.01 4.37
N GLN A 69 9.45 4.04 4.43
CA GLN A 69 8.05 4.28 4.09
C GLN A 69 7.43 5.34 5.01
N LEU A 70 7.61 5.21 6.32
CA LEU A 70 7.07 6.15 7.31
C LEU A 70 7.61 7.56 7.10
N ASP A 71 8.93 7.70 6.98
CA ASP A 71 9.60 8.99 6.83
C ASP A 71 9.18 9.70 5.55
N ARG A 72 9.23 9.01 4.43
CA ARG A 72 8.87 9.57 3.11
C ARG A 72 7.37 9.85 3.01
N GLY A 73 6.52 8.93 3.51
CA GLY A 73 5.06 9.12 3.55
C GLY A 73 4.68 10.31 4.43
N THR A 74 5.35 10.49 5.57
CA THR A 74 5.14 11.65 6.46
C THR A 74 5.55 12.94 5.77
N ALA A 75 6.71 12.97 5.11
CA ALA A 75 7.18 14.13 4.37
C ALA A 75 6.22 14.50 3.23
N LYS A 76 5.78 13.53 2.42
CA LYS A 76 4.79 13.77 1.36
C LYS A 76 3.46 14.29 1.91
N ASN A 77 2.99 13.72 3.01
CA ASN A 77 1.74 14.17 3.63
C ASN A 77 1.84 15.61 4.14
N GLY A 78 3.01 16.02 4.66
CA GLY A 78 3.28 17.41 5.05
C GLY A 78 3.24 18.35 3.84
N ARG A 79 3.97 18.04 2.76
CA ARG A 79 4.02 18.88 1.54
C ARG A 79 2.65 19.00 0.85
N THR A 80 1.79 18.02 1.01
CA THR A 80 0.45 17.99 0.38
C THR A 80 -0.68 18.39 1.34
N ASN A 81 -0.38 19.09 2.43
CA ASN A 81 -1.37 19.56 3.41
C ASN A 81 -2.31 18.45 3.90
N GLY A 82 -1.77 17.25 4.11
CA GLY A 82 -2.51 16.07 4.55
C GLY A 82 -3.33 15.37 3.47
N ARG A 83 -3.34 15.88 2.23
CA ARG A 83 -4.17 15.31 1.14
C ARG A 83 -3.68 13.93 0.69
N TYR A 84 -2.38 13.66 0.74
CA TYR A 84 -1.84 12.34 0.45
C TYR A 84 -2.55 11.24 1.26
N LYS A 85 -2.54 11.34 2.59
CA LYS A 85 -3.21 10.35 3.45
C LYS A 85 -4.73 10.37 3.33
N ARG A 86 -5.33 11.54 3.06
CA ARG A 86 -6.79 11.64 2.87
C ARG A 86 -7.23 10.89 1.61
N PHE A 87 -6.52 11.06 0.49
CA PHE A 87 -6.86 10.39 -0.76
C PHE A 87 -6.54 8.90 -0.72
N ALA A 88 -5.47 8.47 -0.05
CA ALA A 88 -5.23 7.05 0.18
C ALA A 88 -6.38 6.39 0.97
N ARG A 89 -6.89 7.06 2.01
CA ARG A 89 -8.07 6.57 2.76
C ARG A 89 -9.35 6.60 1.94
N ALA A 90 -9.56 7.64 1.14
CA ALA A 90 -10.72 7.72 0.25
C ALA A 90 -10.74 6.58 -0.77
N LEU A 91 -9.58 6.30 -1.39
CA LEU A 91 -9.44 5.19 -2.33
C LEU A 91 -9.67 3.83 -1.64
N LYS A 92 -9.12 3.63 -0.42
CA LYS A 92 -9.37 2.39 0.35
C LYS A 92 -10.84 2.26 0.77
N SER A 93 -11.50 3.37 1.13
CA SER A 93 -12.93 3.34 1.47
C SER A 93 -13.79 2.94 0.26
N ALA A 94 -13.46 3.47 -0.92
CA ALA A 94 -14.14 3.10 -2.16
C ALA A 94 -13.88 1.62 -2.51
N GLU A 95 -12.63 1.16 -2.40
CA GLU A 95 -12.26 -0.22 -2.64
C GLU A 95 -13.01 -1.18 -1.70
N ASN A 96 -13.07 -0.90 -0.40
CA ASN A 96 -13.83 -1.73 0.55
C ASN A 96 -15.31 -1.86 0.15
N GLN A 97 -15.94 -0.79 -0.34
CA GLN A 97 -17.32 -0.85 -0.80
C GLN A 97 -17.45 -1.66 -2.09
N LEU A 98 -16.57 -1.44 -3.05
CA LEU A 98 -16.55 -2.17 -4.32
C LEU A 98 -16.31 -3.67 -4.13
N VAL A 99 -15.48 -4.05 -3.16
CA VAL A 99 -15.28 -5.47 -2.77
C VAL A 99 -16.54 -6.02 -2.11
N ALA A 100 -17.17 -5.28 -1.19
CA ALA A 100 -18.41 -5.71 -0.54
C ALA A 100 -19.56 -5.90 -1.54
N ASP A 101 -19.60 -5.09 -2.60
CA ASP A 101 -20.57 -5.19 -3.69
C ASP A 101 -20.19 -6.27 -4.74
N GLY A 102 -19.04 -6.93 -4.59
CA GLY A 102 -18.54 -7.94 -5.54
C GLY A 102 -18.09 -7.38 -6.89
N THR A 103 -17.81 -6.08 -6.97
CA THR A 103 -17.40 -5.40 -8.22
C THR A 103 -15.94 -5.67 -8.55
N ILE A 104 -15.06 -5.69 -7.56
CA ILE A 104 -13.62 -5.97 -7.69
C ILE A 104 -13.16 -6.98 -6.64
N SER A 105 -11.99 -7.57 -6.85
CA SER A 105 -11.32 -8.40 -5.85
C SER A 105 -10.67 -7.55 -4.74
N ASP A 106 -10.55 -8.13 -3.53
CA ASP A 106 -9.86 -7.46 -2.41
C ASP A 106 -8.39 -7.18 -2.72
N LEU A 107 -7.97 -5.96 -2.43
CA LEU A 107 -6.62 -5.47 -2.66
C LEU A 107 -5.99 -4.99 -1.35
N PRO A 108 -4.69 -5.23 -1.13
CA PRO A 108 -4.01 -4.79 0.08
C PRO A 108 -4.10 -3.27 0.28
N SER A 109 -4.44 -2.82 1.49
CA SER A 109 -4.53 -1.39 1.83
C SER A 109 -3.26 -0.60 1.48
N TYR A 110 -2.10 -1.25 1.58
CA TYR A 110 -0.81 -0.69 1.18
C TYR A 110 -0.75 -0.32 -0.30
N PHE A 111 -1.45 -1.06 -1.16
CA PHE A 111 -1.51 -0.74 -2.58
C PHE A 111 -2.16 0.61 -2.86
N MET A 112 -3.24 0.97 -2.14
CA MET A 112 -3.87 2.28 -2.26
C MET A 112 -2.89 3.40 -1.88
N GLU A 113 -2.13 3.20 -0.81
CA GLU A 113 -1.09 4.13 -0.39
C GLU A 113 -0.02 4.30 -1.48
N CYS A 114 0.44 3.20 -2.08
CA CYS A 114 1.42 3.20 -3.16
C CYS A 114 0.91 3.90 -4.43
N LEU A 115 -0.34 3.70 -4.82
CA LEU A 115 -0.92 4.40 -5.97
C LEU A 115 -0.92 5.92 -5.75
N ILE A 116 -1.43 6.38 -4.62
CA ILE A 116 -1.49 7.82 -4.30
C ILE A 116 -0.09 8.40 -4.07
N TRP A 117 0.88 7.59 -3.61
CA TRP A 117 2.28 7.99 -3.49
C TRP A 117 2.88 8.48 -4.82
N ASN A 118 2.55 7.83 -5.92
CA ASN A 118 3.08 8.17 -7.24
C ASN A 118 2.43 9.43 -7.86
N VAL A 119 1.28 9.87 -7.35
CA VAL A 119 0.63 11.10 -7.83
C VAL A 119 1.48 12.33 -7.47
N GLN A 120 1.65 13.24 -8.41
CA GLN A 120 2.42 14.48 -8.21
C GLN A 120 1.80 15.35 -7.11
N ASP A 121 2.65 16.04 -6.35
CA ASP A 121 2.21 16.87 -5.22
C ASP A 121 1.25 18.00 -5.67
N GLU A 122 1.45 18.54 -6.88
CA GLU A 122 0.62 19.58 -7.49
C GLU A 122 -0.80 19.06 -7.78
N ILE A 123 -0.93 17.82 -8.22
CA ILE A 123 -2.24 17.17 -8.44
C ILE A 123 -2.93 16.92 -7.10
N LEU A 124 -2.19 16.42 -6.10
CA LEU A 124 -2.74 16.19 -4.77
C LEU A 124 -3.21 17.49 -4.09
N THR A 125 -2.51 18.60 -4.29
CA THR A 125 -2.84 19.89 -3.70
C THR A 125 -3.81 20.72 -4.55
N GLY A 126 -4.05 20.33 -5.79
CA GLY A 126 -4.96 20.98 -6.73
C GLY A 126 -6.45 20.77 -6.40
N GLY A 127 -7.31 21.36 -7.23
CA GLY A 127 -8.76 21.29 -7.08
C GLY A 127 -9.34 22.32 -6.09
N SER A 128 -10.56 22.75 -6.34
CA SER A 128 -11.29 23.73 -5.51
C SER A 128 -11.65 23.19 -4.13
N ASP A 129 -11.83 21.86 -4.04
CA ASP A 129 -12.19 21.14 -2.83
C ASP A 129 -11.62 19.72 -2.86
N LEU A 130 -11.95 18.90 -1.87
CA LEU A 130 -11.43 17.53 -1.77
C LEU A 130 -12.01 16.61 -2.86
N SER A 131 -13.27 16.79 -3.25
CA SER A 131 -13.89 15.96 -4.29
C SER A 131 -13.26 16.23 -5.65
N ALA A 132 -13.15 17.51 -6.04
CA ALA A 132 -12.47 17.91 -7.27
C ALA A 132 -10.99 17.47 -7.30
N GLY A 133 -10.30 17.57 -6.16
CA GLY A 133 -8.94 17.08 -6.03
C GLY A 133 -8.85 15.56 -6.21
N PHE A 134 -9.74 14.79 -5.60
CA PHE A 134 -9.74 13.33 -5.74
C PHE A 134 -10.11 12.89 -7.17
N LYS A 135 -11.04 13.57 -7.81
CA LYS A 135 -11.36 13.37 -9.22
C LYS A 135 -10.11 13.56 -10.11
N SER A 136 -9.34 14.63 -9.87
CA SER A 136 -8.09 14.88 -10.60
C SER A 136 -7.04 13.78 -10.36
N VAL A 137 -6.97 13.23 -9.15
CA VAL A 137 -6.11 12.10 -8.80
C VAL A 137 -6.50 10.85 -9.60
N LEU A 138 -7.78 10.52 -9.69
CA LEU A 138 -8.25 9.36 -10.46
C LEU A 138 -7.95 9.53 -11.96
N VAL A 139 -8.14 10.73 -12.52
CA VAL A 139 -7.79 11.05 -13.91
C VAL A 139 -6.27 10.86 -14.14
N TRP A 140 -5.46 11.36 -13.22
CA TRP A 140 -4.00 11.23 -13.32
C TRP A 140 -3.56 9.76 -13.28
N LEU A 141 -4.08 8.98 -12.33
CA LEU A 141 -3.82 7.55 -12.22
C LEU A 141 -4.25 6.80 -13.47
N TRP A 142 -5.48 7.04 -13.95
CA TRP A 142 -5.99 6.44 -15.17
C TRP A 142 -5.09 6.69 -16.37
N ASN A 143 -4.68 7.94 -16.57
CA ASN A 143 -3.78 8.31 -17.68
C ASN A 143 -2.41 7.64 -17.59
N GLY A 144 -1.89 7.45 -16.38
CA GLY A 144 -0.63 6.75 -16.14
C GLY A 144 -0.71 5.23 -16.33
N LEU A 145 -1.92 4.66 -16.24
CA LEU A 145 -2.17 3.21 -16.29
C LEU A 145 -2.70 2.74 -17.67
N LYS A 146 -2.85 3.62 -18.66
CA LYS A 146 -3.27 3.23 -20.02
C LYS A 146 -2.29 2.24 -20.64
N GLU A 147 -2.79 1.35 -21.50
CA GLU A 147 -1.99 0.27 -22.11
C GLU A 147 -0.79 0.77 -22.89
N GLU A 148 -0.92 1.86 -23.62
CA GLU A 148 0.16 2.53 -24.35
C GLU A 148 1.29 3.08 -23.45
N ASN A 149 0.98 3.33 -22.16
CA ASN A 149 1.93 3.75 -21.13
C ASN A 149 2.20 2.61 -20.14
N TYR A 150 1.88 1.38 -20.50
CA TYR A 150 1.79 0.21 -19.62
C TYR A 150 3.05 -0.13 -18.85
N VAL A 151 4.19 0.32 -19.30
CA VAL A 151 5.47 0.08 -18.64
C VAL A 151 5.87 1.33 -17.85
N ARG A 152 5.04 1.75 -16.89
CA ARG A 152 5.50 2.65 -15.85
C ARG A 152 6.39 1.89 -14.87
N THR A 153 7.59 1.59 -15.36
CA THR A 153 8.66 0.99 -14.55
C THR A 153 9.23 1.98 -13.54
N ASP A 154 8.80 3.24 -13.60
CA ASP A 154 9.23 4.34 -12.76
C ASP A 154 8.35 4.57 -11.52
N TRP A 155 7.18 3.92 -11.43
CA TRP A 155 6.36 4.01 -10.21
C TRP A 155 6.97 3.19 -9.09
N GLU A 156 7.07 3.81 -7.91
CA GLU A 156 7.72 3.25 -6.74
C GLU A 156 6.75 3.04 -5.58
N GLU A 157 7.12 2.14 -4.68
CA GLU A 157 6.55 2.10 -3.34
C GLU A 157 7.03 3.32 -2.52
N PRO A 158 6.31 3.77 -1.49
CA PRO A 158 6.72 4.90 -0.64
C PRO A 158 8.11 4.75 -0.02
N ASN A 159 8.61 3.52 0.16
CA ASN A 159 9.95 3.27 0.65
C ASN A 159 11.06 3.73 -0.32
N GLY A 160 10.76 3.90 -1.63
CA GLY A 160 11.70 4.32 -2.68
C GLY A 160 12.82 3.32 -2.98
N LEU A 161 12.64 2.06 -2.59
CA LEU A 161 13.60 0.99 -2.79
C LEU A 161 13.04 -0.16 -3.63
N LYS A 162 11.74 -0.11 -3.89
CA LYS A 162 11.03 -1.07 -4.74
C LYS A 162 10.17 -0.34 -5.76
N TYR A 163 10.09 -0.90 -6.94
CA TYR A 163 9.08 -0.48 -7.92
C TYR A 163 7.69 -0.95 -7.51
N LEU A 164 6.67 -0.18 -7.85
CA LEU A 164 5.28 -0.54 -7.51
C LEU A 164 4.87 -1.86 -8.17
N PHE A 165 5.19 -2.05 -9.44
CA PHE A 165 4.85 -3.24 -10.21
C PHE A 165 6.09 -4.12 -10.42
N HIS A 166 6.59 -4.73 -9.35
CA HIS A 166 7.72 -5.66 -9.42
C HIS A 166 7.24 -7.12 -9.43
N PRO A 167 8.05 -8.10 -9.88
CA PRO A 167 7.63 -9.50 -10.03
C PRO A 167 7.14 -10.19 -8.75
N GLY A 168 7.45 -9.65 -7.58
CA GLY A 168 6.98 -10.16 -6.28
C GLY A 168 5.82 -9.37 -5.67
N ALA A 169 5.26 -8.40 -6.39
CA ALA A 169 4.09 -7.66 -5.91
C ALA A 169 2.84 -8.55 -5.90
N LYS A 170 1.93 -8.29 -4.96
CA LYS A 170 0.64 -8.99 -4.85
C LYS A 170 -0.46 -8.36 -5.73
N TRP A 171 -0.10 -7.39 -6.54
CA TRP A 171 -0.99 -6.61 -7.41
C TRP A 171 -0.33 -6.36 -8.75
N THR A 172 -1.15 -6.02 -9.73
CA THR A 172 -0.74 -5.77 -11.11
C THR A 172 -1.19 -4.39 -11.60
N PRO A 173 -0.67 -3.88 -12.72
CA PRO A 173 -1.24 -2.70 -13.37
C PRO A 173 -2.71 -2.89 -13.79
N GLY A 174 -3.13 -4.14 -14.08
CA GLY A 174 -4.53 -4.48 -14.35
C GLY A 174 -5.43 -4.20 -13.17
N ASP A 175 -5.04 -4.66 -11.98
CA ASP A 175 -5.78 -4.41 -10.73
C ASP A 175 -5.88 -2.91 -10.44
N ALA A 176 -4.81 -2.16 -10.69
CA ALA A 176 -4.82 -0.71 -10.53
C ALA A 176 -5.84 -0.03 -11.47
N ARG A 177 -5.89 -0.45 -12.74
CA ARG A 177 -6.85 0.09 -13.71
C ARG A 177 -8.28 -0.24 -13.34
N GLU A 178 -8.54 -1.49 -12.97
CA GLU A 178 -9.86 -1.93 -12.53
C GLU A 178 -10.34 -1.12 -11.33
N LEU A 179 -9.50 -0.98 -10.30
CA LEU A 179 -9.80 -0.17 -9.12
C LEU A 179 -10.11 1.29 -9.47
N VAL A 180 -9.26 1.94 -10.28
CA VAL A 180 -9.45 3.36 -10.64
C VAL A 180 -10.75 3.54 -11.44
N LEU A 181 -11.03 2.68 -12.41
CA LEU A 181 -12.25 2.74 -13.22
C LEU A 181 -13.50 2.47 -12.37
N ALA A 182 -13.48 1.43 -11.55
CA ALA A 182 -14.59 1.10 -10.67
C ALA A 182 -14.86 2.23 -9.65
N THR A 183 -13.79 2.82 -9.08
CA THR A 183 -13.92 3.96 -8.17
C THR A 183 -14.54 5.19 -8.88
N TRP A 184 -14.12 5.45 -10.11
CA TRP A 184 -14.69 6.54 -10.92
C TRP A 184 -16.19 6.35 -11.13
N GLN A 185 -16.62 5.15 -11.51
CA GLN A 185 -18.03 4.79 -11.73
C GLN A 185 -18.84 4.85 -10.43
N TYR A 186 -18.28 4.33 -9.34
CA TYR A 186 -18.91 4.32 -8.01
C TYR A 186 -19.20 5.74 -7.49
N LEU A 187 -18.32 6.71 -7.79
CA LEU A 187 -18.47 8.10 -7.36
C LEU A 187 -19.26 8.97 -8.35
N ASP A 188 -19.76 8.38 -9.42
CA ASP A 188 -20.53 9.08 -10.48
C ASP A 188 -19.81 10.32 -11.05
N TYR A 189 -18.52 10.12 -11.40
CA TYR A 189 -17.64 11.18 -11.91
C TYR A 189 -17.66 11.32 -13.42
#